data_7d5b3c7503a2b100299a662870b8f5bb
#
_entry.id   7d5b3c7503a2b100299a662870b8f5bb
#
_cell.length_a   1.000
_cell.length_b   1.000
_cell.length_c   1.000
_cell.angle_alpha   90.00
_cell.angle_beta   90.00
_cell.angle_gamma   90.00
#
_symmetry.space_group_name_H-M   'P 1'
#
loop_
_entity.id
_entity.type
_entity.pdbx_description
1 polymer ?
#
loop_
_entity_poly.entity_id
_entity_poly.type
_entity_poly.pdbx_seq_one_letter_code
_entity_poly.pdbx_strand_id
1 'polypeptide(L)'
;PNGAVPPTAPEYVYFQGKGMDDFAESPEWGCTLVVLPFMYYDFYGDDSLIHTYYKNMSRYVDYLATRAEGHILSFGLGDWYDYGNFRAGFSRNTPVPLVATAHYYMIVKYMIRAAQMVGNNYDEIYFTNLATEIRNAFNEKFYQEEKKTYGTGSQCSLSLPLYLGLTPEGDEKAVLNNLIADIKKNGNHLTTGDVGNRYLFQTLAENGLDELMYTMHNHEDVPGYGFQQKFGATTLTEQWDPRQGSSWNHFMMGQIDEWFFKSLAGIRSAKPGMSEVILSPRTVGDLQYVKASTELLYGRLTVEWKKVGDKIEVKYEAPIGCKVKLLKE
;
A
#
# COMPACT_ATOMS: atom_id res chain seq x y z
N PRO A 1 -7.57 -9.02 -25.44
CA PRO A 1 -8.87 -9.59 -25.78
C PRO A 1 -9.51 -10.38 -24.62
N ASN A 2 -8.69 -11.08 -23.78
CA ASN A 2 -9.19 -11.86 -22.64
C ASN A 2 -9.32 -11.07 -21.32
N GLY A 3 -8.88 -9.83 -21.25
CA GLY A 3 -8.92 -8.99 -20.05
C GLY A 3 -7.62 -8.96 -19.24
N ALA A 4 -6.62 -9.76 -19.57
CA ALA A 4 -5.31 -9.72 -18.93
C ALA A 4 -4.66 -8.34 -19.06
N VAL A 5 -3.95 -7.92 -18.03
CA VAL A 5 -3.19 -6.66 -17.98
C VAL A 5 -1.70 -6.99 -18.02
N PRO A 6 -0.94 -6.40 -18.96
CA PRO A 6 0.50 -6.61 -19.02
C PRO A 6 1.20 -5.96 -17.81
N PRO A 7 2.37 -6.48 -17.40
CA PRO A 7 3.13 -5.95 -16.25
C PRO A 7 3.73 -4.58 -16.51
N THR A 8 3.87 -4.18 -17.78
CA THR A 8 4.43 -2.88 -18.21
C THR A 8 3.55 -2.25 -19.29
N ALA A 9 3.50 -0.92 -19.29
CA ALA A 9 2.81 -0.16 -20.33
C ALA A 9 3.74 0.97 -20.87
N PRO A 10 4.13 0.95 -22.17
CA PRO A 10 3.83 -0.08 -23.17
C PRO A 10 4.50 -1.41 -22.87
N GLU A 11 3.89 -2.50 -23.33
CA GLU A 11 4.45 -3.86 -23.21
C GLU A 11 5.58 -4.06 -24.25
N TYR A 12 6.79 -3.69 -23.87
CA TYR A 12 7.99 -3.81 -24.72
C TYR A 12 8.85 -5.03 -24.37
N VAL A 13 8.53 -5.73 -23.29
CA VAL A 13 9.16 -6.98 -22.88
C VAL A 13 8.07 -8.02 -22.68
N TYR A 14 8.22 -9.16 -23.33
CA TYR A 14 7.34 -10.30 -23.12
C TYR A 14 8.02 -11.27 -22.15
N PHE A 15 7.48 -11.41 -20.97
CA PHE A 15 7.93 -12.40 -19.99
C PHE A 15 7.34 -13.75 -20.37
N GLN A 16 8.17 -14.62 -20.98
CA GLN A 16 7.77 -15.95 -21.46
C GLN A 16 8.79 -17.00 -21.02
N GLY A 17 8.30 -18.19 -20.72
CA GLY A 17 9.12 -19.35 -20.38
C GLY A 17 9.07 -19.70 -18.89
N LYS A 18 9.67 -20.84 -18.56
CA LYS A 18 9.59 -21.42 -17.21
C LYS A 18 10.02 -20.44 -16.12
N GLY A 19 9.09 -20.10 -15.24
CA GLY A 19 9.31 -19.16 -14.11
C GLY A 19 9.16 -17.68 -14.47
N MET A 20 8.69 -17.34 -15.69
CA MET A 20 8.42 -15.95 -16.10
C MET A 20 6.93 -15.67 -16.27
N ASP A 21 6.09 -16.72 -16.28
CA ASP A 21 4.64 -16.56 -16.48
C ASP A 21 3.98 -15.79 -15.32
N ASP A 22 4.48 -15.97 -14.09
CA ASP A 22 4.03 -15.23 -12.92
C ASP A 22 4.32 -13.72 -13.02
N PHE A 23 5.37 -13.33 -13.75
CA PHE A 23 5.66 -11.93 -14.05
C PHE A 23 4.64 -11.34 -15.03
N ALA A 24 4.26 -12.10 -16.05
CA ALA A 24 3.43 -11.63 -17.15
C ALA A 24 2.04 -11.21 -16.69
N GLU A 25 1.50 -11.79 -15.64
CA GLU A 25 0.10 -11.66 -15.24
C GLU A 25 -0.05 -11.34 -13.74
N SER A 26 1.01 -10.89 -13.07
CA SER A 26 1.02 -10.60 -11.63
C SER A 26 -0.09 -9.61 -11.23
N PRO A 27 -1.04 -10.00 -10.36
CA PRO A 27 -2.12 -9.12 -9.94
C PRO A 27 -1.61 -7.94 -9.11
N GLU A 28 -0.45 -8.05 -8.48
CA GLU A 28 0.20 -6.98 -7.73
C GLU A 28 0.56 -5.78 -8.62
N TRP A 29 0.88 -6.02 -9.90
CA TRP A 29 1.14 -5.01 -10.93
C TRP A 29 -0.11 -4.67 -11.73
N GLY A 30 -0.86 -5.69 -12.14
CA GLY A 30 -2.08 -5.53 -12.94
C GLY A 30 -3.17 -4.71 -12.23
N CYS A 31 -3.18 -4.69 -10.89
CA CYS A 31 -4.11 -3.85 -10.12
C CYS A 31 -4.02 -2.36 -10.48
N THR A 32 -2.90 -1.91 -11.06
CA THR A 32 -2.69 -0.51 -11.49
C THR A 32 -3.79 -0.03 -12.43
N LEU A 33 -4.32 -0.90 -13.31
CA LEU A 33 -5.44 -0.56 -14.20
C LEU A 33 -6.66 -0.03 -13.42
N VAL A 34 -6.90 -0.57 -12.23
CA VAL A 34 -8.06 -0.22 -11.40
C VAL A 34 -7.70 0.85 -10.35
N VAL A 35 -6.52 0.76 -9.75
CA VAL A 35 -6.10 1.66 -8.67
C VAL A 35 -5.78 3.06 -9.19
N LEU A 36 -5.10 3.19 -10.35
CA LEU A 36 -4.66 4.48 -10.89
C LEU A 36 -5.81 5.45 -11.19
N PRO A 37 -6.95 5.06 -11.80
CA PRO A 37 -8.10 5.94 -11.96
C PRO A 37 -8.62 6.52 -10.65
N PHE A 38 -8.61 5.74 -9.56
CA PHE A 38 -9.02 6.23 -8.25
C PHE A 38 -7.98 7.15 -7.61
N MET A 39 -6.69 6.85 -7.75
CA MET A 39 -5.64 7.77 -7.32
C MET A 39 -5.76 9.11 -8.05
N TYR A 40 -6.01 9.08 -9.34
CA TYR A 40 -6.25 10.29 -10.13
C TYR A 40 -7.45 11.08 -9.61
N TYR A 41 -8.56 10.40 -9.33
CA TYR A 41 -9.73 11.00 -8.71
C TYR A 41 -9.43 11.59 -7.32
N ASP A 42 -8.74 10.84 -6.46
CA ASP A 42 -8.43 11.29 -5.10
C ASP A 42 -7.51 12.54 -5.10
N PHE A 43 -6.54 12.63 -6.02
CA PHE A 43 -5.62 13.76 -6.11
C PHE A 43 -6.16 14.95 -6.90
N TYR A 44 -6.92 14.69 -7.98
CA TYR A 44 -7.35 15.74 -8.92
C TYR A 44 -8.87 15.98 -8.91
N GLY A 45 -9.66 15.18 -8.22
CA GLY A 45 -11.11 15.32 -8.19
C GLY A 45 -11.82 15.00 -9.51
N ASP A 46 -11.08 14.45 -10.47
CA ASP A 46 -11.58 14.11 -11.81
C ASP A 46 -11.80 12.60 -11.91
N ASP A 47 -13.06 12.19 -12.05
CA ASP A 47 -13.48 10.80 -12.15
C ASP A 47 -13.57 10.28 -13.60
N SER A 48 -13.17 11.07 -14.58
CA SER A 48 -13.28 10.75 -16.00
C SER A 48 -12.59 9.45 -16.41
N LEU A 49 -11.46 9.11 -15.77
CA LEU A 49 -10.75 7.87 -16.02
C LEU A 49 -11.55 6.66 -15.54
N ILE A 50 -12.27 6.78 -14.41
CA ILE A 50 -13.14 5.71 -13.89
C ILE A 50 -14.26 5.42 -14.91
N HIS A 51 -14.93 6.45 -15.41
CA HIS A 51 -15.98 6.31 -16.43
C HIS A 51 -15.43 5.76 -17.75
N THR A 52 -14.30 6.29 -18.22
CA THR A 52 -13.70 5.90 -19.50
C THR A 52 -13.25 4.45 -19.51
N TYR A 53 -12.60 4.00 -18.43
CA TYR A 53 -11.99 2.66 -18.37
C TYR A 53 -12.81 1.63 -17.60
N TYR A 54 -14.02 1.96 -17.16
CA TYR A 54 -14.88 1.07 -16.39
C TYR A 54 -14.98 -0.34 -16.97
N LYS A 55 -15.28 -0.44 -18.29
CA LYS A 55 -15.38 -1.74 -18.97
C LYS A 55 -14.07 -2.51 -19.01
N ASN A 56 -12.94 -1.82 -19.10
CA ASN A 56 -11.62 -2.46 -19.08
C ASN A 56 -11.30 -3.01 -17.69
N MET A 57 -11.61 -2.24 -16.65
CA MET A 57 -11.45 -2.65 -15.25
C MET A 57 -12.34 -3.86 -14.92
N SER A 58 -13.62 -3.84 -15.34
CA SER A 58 -14.55 -4.97 -15.18
C SER A 58 -14.03 -6.25 -15.86
N ARG A 59 -13.56 -6.13 -17.11
CA ARG A 59 -12.97 -7.26 -17.85
C ARG A 59 -11.71 -7.82 -17.19
N TYR A 60 -10.96 -6.99 -16.50
CA TYR A 60 -9.81 -7.49 -15.73
C TYR A 60 -10.25 -8.33 -14.53
N VAL A 61 -11.33 -7.93 -13.83
CA VAL A 61 -11.93 -8.76 -12.78
C VAL A 61 -12.42 -10.10 -13.33
N ASP A 62 -13.12 -10.08 -14.49
CA ASP A 62 -13.56 -11.31 -15.14
C ASP A 62 -12.38 -12.24 -15.48
N TYR A 63 -11.28 -11.65 -15.98
CA TYR A 63 -10.07 -12.39 -16.24
C TYR A 63 -9.50 -13.03 -14.97
N LEU A 64 -9.37 -12.27 -13.88
CA LEU A 64 -8.88 -12.81 -12.60
C LEU A 64 -9.80 -13.92 -12.07
N ALA A 65 -11.11 -13.77 -12.22
CA ALA A 65 -12.08 -14.80 -11.85
C ALA A 65 -11.85 -16.12 -12.63
N THR A 66 -11.48 -16.06 -13.92
CA THR A 66 -11.13 -17.26 -14.69
C THR A 66 -9.85 -17.95 -14.25
N ARG A 67 -8.97 -17.23 -13.53
CA ARG A 67 -7.69 -17.74 -13.03
C ARG A 67 -7.76 -18.21 -11.58
N ALA A 68 -8.85 -17.89 -10.89
CA ALA A 68 -9.04 -18.25 -9.50
C ALA A 68 -9.64 -19.65 -9.34
N GLU A 69 -9.12 -20.42 -8.40
CA GLU A 69 -9.71 -21.69 -7.94
C GLU A 69 -10.36 -21.46 -6.57
N GLY A 70 -11.70 -21.59 -6.49
CA GLY A 70 -12.44 -21.29 -5.26
C GLY A 70 -12.16 -19.89 -4.71
N HIS A 71 -12.12 -18.88 -5.61
CA HIS A 71 -11.80 -17.48 -5.33
C HIS A 71 -10.34 -17.20 -4.89
N ILE A 72 -9.45 -18.16 -4.97
CA ILE A 72 -8.03 -18.02 -4.63
C ILE A 72 -7.19 -17.90 -5.90
N LEU A 73 -6.38 -16.84 -6.00
CA LEU A 73 -5.33 -16.71 -7.00
C LEU A 73 -4.03 -17.33 -6.46
N SER A 74 -3.38 -18.16 -7.27
CA SER A 74 -2.17 -18.88 -6.86
C SER A 74 -0.94 -18.53 -7.69
N PHE A 75 -0.96 -17.40 -8.41
CA PHE A 75 0.12 -16.89 -9.24
C PHE A 75 0.42 -15.43 -8.94
N GLY A 76 1.58 -14.94 -9.35
CA GLY A 76 2.06 -13.59 -9.12
C GLY A 76 3.45 -13.56 -8.49
N LEU A 77 3.92 -12.39 -8.14
CA LEU A 77 5.26 -12.20 -7.55
C LEU A 77 5.23 -12.21 -6.02
N GLY A 78 4.06 -12.02 -5.44
CA GLY A 78 3.88 -11.88 -4.00
C GLY A 78 4.50 -10.57 -3.49
N ASP A 79 5.08 -10.61 -2.29
CA ASP A 79 5.82 -9.49 -1.73
C ASP A 79 7.22 -9.43 -2.35
N TRP A 80 7.30 -8.94 -3.59
CA TRP A 80 8.51 -8.91 -4.41
C TRP A 80 9.66 -8.21 -3.68
N TYR A 81 10.85 -8.79 -3.71
CA TYR A 81 12.03 -8.32 -3.00
C TYR A 81 11.87 -8.26 -1.46
N ASP A 82 11.05 -9.13 -0.86
CA ASP A 82 11.01 -9.27 0.59
C ASP A 82 12.40 -9.61 1.15
N TYR A 83 12.67 -9.16 2.38
CA TYR A 83 14.00 -9.22 2.96
C TYR A 83 14.14 -10.37 3.97
N GLY A 84 15.26 -11.08 3.86
CA GLY A 84 15.63 -12.17 4.75
C GLY A 84 16.99 -12.77 4.41
N ASN A 85 17.32 -13.90 5.03
CA ASN A 85 18.56 -14.62 4.75
C ASN A 85 18.47 -15.46 3.47
N PHE A 86 18.09 -14.81 2.36
CA PHE A 86 17.95 -15.40 1.04
C PHE A 86 18.18 -14.33 -0.04
N ARG A 87 18.35 -14.78 -1.28
CA ARG A 87 18.46 -13.87 -2.42
C ARG A 87 17.10 -13.20 -2.67
N ALA A 88 17.08 -11.88 -2.83
CA ALA A 88 15.91 -11.11 -3.20
C ALA A 88 15.30 -11.57 -4.55
N GLY A 89 14.00 -11.39 -4.70
CA GLY A 89 13.22 -11.82 -5.87
C GLY A 89 11.79 -12.15 -5.48
N PHE A 90 11.28 -13.31 -5.93
CA PHE A 90 9.95 -13.80 -5.55
C PHE A 90 9.82 -13.88 -4.03
N SER A 91 8.63 -13.54 -3.53
CA SER A 91 8.28 -13.58 -2.11
C SER A 91 8.65 -14.90 -1.45
N ARG A 92 9.29 -14.83 -0.29
CA ARG A 92 9.66 -16.01 0.51
C ARG A 92 9.13 -15.96 1.94
N ASN A 93 8.97 -14.76 2.49
CA ASN A 93 8.38 -14.59 3.82
C ASN A 93 6.87 -14.80 3.79
N THR A 94 6.22 -14.35 2.70
CA THR A 94 4.76 -14.32 2.56
C THR A 94 4.32 -15.23 1.42
N PRO A 95 3.33 -16.11 1.61
CA PRO A 95 2.82 -16.95 0.53
C PRO A 95 2.29 -16.10 -0.65
N VAL A 96 2.76 -16.38 -1.87
CA VAL A 96 2.28 -15.70 -3.09
C VAL A 96 0.76 -15.73 -3.21
N PRO A 97 0.05 -16.87 -2.99
CA PRO A 97 -1.40 -16.90 -3.08
C PRO A 97 -2.12 -15.96 -2.09
N LEU A 98 -1.52 -15.70 -0.92
CA LEU A 98 -2.08 -14.74 0.04
C LEU A 98 -2.04 -13.31 -0.54
N VAL A 99 -0.90 -12.90 -1.07
CA VAL A 99 -0.71 -11.55 -1.64
C VAL A 99 -1.58 -11.37 -2.88
N ALA A 100 -1.55 -12.32 -3.81
CA ALA A 100 -2.34 -12.28 -5.03
C ALA A 100 -3.84 -12.21 -4.77
N THR A 101 -4.35 -13.04 -3.85
CA THR A 101 -5.79 -13.05 -3.51
C THR A 101 -6.22 -11.78 -2.77
N ALA A 102 -5.37 -11.24 -1.91
CA ALA A 102 -5.62 -9.95 -1.26
C ALA A 102 -5.72 -8.80 -2.28
N HIS A 103 -4.87 -8.80 -3.32
CA HIS A 103 -4.97 -7.84 -4.43
C HIS A 103 -6.25 -8.05 -5.25
N TYR A 104 -6.64 -9.29 -5.49
CA TYR A 104 -7.92 -9.58 -6.13
C TYR A 104 -9.10 -9.00 -5.35
N TYR A 105 -9.12 -9.22 -4.03
CA TYR A 105 -10.12 -8.59 -3.16
C TYR A 105 -10.10 -7.06 -3.26
N MET A 106 -8.93 -6.45 -3.19
CA MET A 106 -8.74 -5.00 -3.31
C MET A 106 -9.31 -4.48 -4.63
N ILE A 107 -8.97 -5.11 -5.75
CA ILE A 107 -9.47 -4.75 -7.09
C ILE A 107 -11.00 -4.78 -7.10
N VAL A 108 -11.61 -5.85 -6.58
CA VAL A 108 -13.08 -5.98 -6.54
C VAL A 108 -13.70 -4.91 -5.65
N LYS A 109 -13.08 -4.53 -4.53
CA LYS A 109 -13.54 -3.42 -3.68
C LYS A 109 -13.51 -2.08 -4.43
N TYR A 110 -12.51 -1.82 -5.24
CA TYR A 110 -12.49 -0.64 -6.12
C TYR A 110 -13.60 -0.70 -7.18
N MET A 111 -13.90 -1.89 -7.72
CA MET A 111 -14.97 -2.05 -8.70
C MET A 111 -16.36 -1.84 -8.11
N ILE A 112 -16.61 -2.15 -6.84
CA ILE A 112 -17.85 -1.77 -6.16
C ILE A 112 -18.01 -0.23 -6.20
N ARG A 113 -16.96 0.51 -5.81
CA ARG A 113 -16.97 1.97 -5.86
C ARG A 113 -17.16 2.50 -7.29
N ALA A 114 -16.47 1.89 -8.26
CA ALA A 114 -16.62 2.27 -9.67
C ALA A 114 -18.05 2.07 -10.16
N ALA A 115 -18.68 0.92 -9.83
CA ALA A 115 -20.07 0.64 -10.20
C ALA A 115 -21.05 1.67 -9.61
N GLN A 116 -20.86 2.07 -8.36
CA GLN A 116 -21.62 3.15 -7.71
C GLN A 116 -21.45 4.48 -8.45
N MET A 117 -20.20 4.86 -8.79
CA MET A 117 -19.90 6.14 -9.46
C MET A 117 -20.49 6.20 -10.89
N VAL A 118 -20.49 5.09 -11.62
CA VAL A 118 -21.10 5.02 -12.96
C VAL A 118 -22.60 4.72 -12.94
N GLY A 119 -23.19 4.47 -11.76
CA GLY A 119 -24.61 4.17 -11.60
C GLY A 119 -25.04 2.77 -12.08
N ASN A 120 -24.13 1.79 -12.08
CA ASN A 120 -24.42 0.42 -12.48
C ASN A 120 -24.74 -0.46 -11.26
N ASN A 121 -26.01 -0.46 -10.85
CA ASN A 121 -26.47 -1.22 -9.67
C ASN A 121 -26.32 -2.74 -9.83
N TYR A 122 -26.38 -3.28 -11.05
CA TYR A 122 -26.18 -4.72 -11.28
C TYR A 122 -24.75 -5.14 -10.95
N ASP A 123 -23.79 -4.42 -11.47
CA ASP A 123 -22.37 -4.68 -11.21
C ASP A 123 -22.02 -4.39 -9.74
N GLU A 124 -22.65 -3.39 -9.10
CA GLU A 124 -22.45 -3.14 -7.66
C GLU A 124 -22.81 -4.37 -6.82
N ILE A 125 -23.96 -4.98 -7.09
CA ILE A 125 -24.43 -6.20 -6.41
C ILE A 125 -23.46 -7.36 -6.72
N TYR A 126 -23.11 -7.54 -7.99
CA TYR A 126 -22.19 -8.61 -8.42
C TYR A 126 -20.84 -8.51 -7.72
N PHE A 127 -20.19 -7.34 -7.76
CA PHE A 127 -18.89 -7.15 -7.12
C PHE A 127 -18.95 -7.23 -5.59
N THR A 128 -20.07 -6.82 -4.98
CA THR A 128 -20.26 -6.95 -3.52
C THR A 128 -20.30 -8.42 -3.10
N ASN A 129 -21.05 -9.25 -3.85
CA ASN A 129 -21.10 -10.68 -3.59
C ASN A 129 -19.72 -11.33 -3.82
N LEU A 130 -19.07 -11.02 -4.94
CA LEU A 130 -17.74 -11.53 -5.24
C LEU A 130 -16.70 -11.14 -4.17
N ALA A 131 -16.72 -9.90 -3.67
CA ALA A 131 -15.85 -9.48 -2.58
C ALA A 131 -16.08 -10.31 -1.31
N THR A 132 -17.34 -10.63 -1.00
CA THR A 132 -17.69 -11.47 0.14
C THR A 132 -17.16 -12.88 -0.03
N GLU A 133 -17.32 -13.48 -1.20
CA GLU A 133 -16.82 -14.83 -1.51
C GLU A 133 -15.31 -14.90 -1.44
N ILE A 134 -14.60 -13.92 -2.01
CA ILE A 134 -13.13 -13.83 -1.92
C ILE A 134 -12.69 -13.69 -0.46
N ARG A 135 -13.33 -12.82 0.32
CA ARG A 135 -12.99 -12.64 1.75
C ARG A 135 -13.15 -13.93 2.54
N ASN A 136 -14.24 -14.65 2.31
CA ASN A 136 -14.50 -15.92 2.98
C ASN A 136 -13.45 -16.97 2.62
N ALA A 137 -13.16 -17.16 1.32
CA ALA A 137 -12.15 -18.10 0.85
C ALA A 137 -10.74 -17.71 1.35
N PHE A 138 -10.42 -16.41 1.37
CA PHE A 138 -9.16 -15.90 1.90
C PHE A 138 -8.97 -16.25 3.38
N ASN A 139 -9.98 -15.99 4.21
CA ASN A 139 -9.90 -16.30 5.63
C ASN A 139 -9.90 -17.81 5.90
N GLU A 140 -10.71 -18.59 5.20
CA GLU A 140 -10.69 -20.05 5.30
C GLU A 140 -9.30 -20.63 5.00
N LYS A 141 -8.61 -20.09 3.99
CA LYS A 141 -7.32 -20.61 3.54
C LYS A 141 -6.13 -20.11 4.36
N PHE A 142 -6.13 -18.84 4.77
CA PHE A 142 -4.93 -18.19 5.29
C PHE A 142 -5.01 -17.79 6.75
N TYR A 143 -6.22 -17.59 7.31
CA TYR A 143 -6.38 -17.18 8.69
C TYR A 143 -6.26 -18.37 9.65
N GLN A 144 -5.46 -18.19 10.70
CA GLN A 144 -5.27 -19.17 11.78
C GLN A 144 -5.93 -18.61 13.04
N GLU A 145 -7.18 -18.97 13.27
CA GLU A 145 -8.03 -18.39 14.30
C GLU A 145 -7.43 -18.49 15.70
N GLU A 146 -6.90 -19.66 16.08
CA GLU A 146 -6.31 -19.88 17.42
C GLU A 146 -5.10 -18.97 17.69
N LYS A 147 -4.32 -18.66 16.65
CA LYS A 147 -3.11 -17.83 16.73
C LYS A 147 -3.36 -16.38 16.40
N LYS A 148 -4.54 -16.03 15.87
CA LYS A 148 -4.86 -14.69 15.34
C LYS A 148 -3.80 -14.19 14.36
N THR A 149 -3.44 -15.05 13.38
CA THR A 149 -2.37 -14.78 12.42
C THR A 149 -2.75 -15.23 11.01
N TYR A 150 -1.99 -14.76 10.01
CA TYR A 150 -2.18 -15.12 8.62
C TYR A 150 -0.96 -15.80 8.02
N GLY A 151 -1.18 -16.84 7.22
CA GLY A 151 -0.12 -17.51 6.48
C GLY A 151 1.08 -17.88 7.35
N THR A 152 2.23 -17.28 7.09
CA THR A 152 3.48 -17.50 7.85
C THR A 152 3.61 -16.62 9.09
N GLY A 153 2.72 -15.64 9.28
CA GLY A 153 2.86 -14.61 10.33
C GLY A 153 3.90 -13.53 10.00
N SER A 154 4.37 -13.44 8.75
CA SER A 154 5.28 -12.38 8.30
C SER A 154 4.60 -11.01 8.31
N GLN A 155 5.38 -9.94 8.30
CA GLN A 155 4.87 -8.57 8.35
C GLN A 155 3.88 -8.27 7.22
N CYS A 156 4.17 -8.70 5.97
CA CYS A 156 3.25 -8.56 4.86
C CYS A 156 1.99 -9.44 5.04
N SER A 157 2.14 -10.69 5.53
CA SER A 157 0.99 -11.57 5.79
C SER A 157 0.00 -10.98 6.80
N LEU A 158 0.46 -10.15 7.72
CA LEU A 158 -0.34 -9.55 8.79
C LEU A 158 -0.85 -8.16 8.41
N SER A 159 0.00 -7.31 7.83
CA SER A 159 -0.37 -5.94 7.49
C SER A 159 -1.35 -5.84 6.31
N LEU A 160 -1.20 -6.68 5.30
CA LEU A 160 -2.04 -6.65 4.11
C LEU A 160 -3.53 -6.92 4.41
N PRO A 161 -3.91 -8.01 5.13
CA PRO A 161 -5.31 -8.23 5.51
C PRO A 161 -5.84 -7.18 6.48
N LEU A 162 -5.04 -6.66 7.40
CA LEU A 162 -5.44 -5.55 8.28
C LEU A 162 -5.81 -4.31 7.47
N TYR A 163 -4.92 -3.87 6.58
CA TYR A 163 -5.13 -2.69 5.75
C TYR A 163 -6.35 -2.81 4.83
N LEU A 164 -6.57 -3.97 4.25
CA LEU A 164 -7.67 -4.19 3.31
C LEU A 164 -9.01 -4.51 3.99
N GLY A 165 -9.06 -4.67 5.32
CA GLY A 165 -10.27 -5.05 6.05
C GLY A 165 -10.71 -6.49 5.78
N LEU A 166 -9.75 -7.38 5.51
CA LEU A 166 -10.01 -8.82 5.37
C LEU A 166 -10.09 -9.53 6.73
N THR A 167 -9.44 -8.97 7.76
CA THR A 167 -9.42 -9.55 9.10
C THR A 167 -10.83 -9.68 9.67
N PRO A 168 -11.18 -10.82 10.33
CA PRO A 168 -12.45 -10.98 11.01
C PRO A 168 -12.68 -9.87 12.04
N GLU A 169 -13.92 -9.43 12.14
CA GLU A 169 -14.34 -8.39 13.08
C GLU A 169 -14.03 -8.80 14.52
N GLY A 170 -13.36 -7.93 15.26
CA GLY A 170 -12.93 -8.15 16.64
C GLY A 170 -11.54 -8.77 16.80
N ASP A 171 -10.93 -9.27 15.73
CA ASP A 171 -9.60 -9.88 15.75
C ASP A 171 -8.47 -8.92 15.31
N GLU A 172 -8.83 -7.74 14.80
CA GLU A 172 -7.87 -6.77 14.23
C GLU A 172 -6.77 -6.40 15.23
N LYS A 173 -7.16 -6.16 16.48
CA LYS A 173 -6.20 -5.81 17.55
C LYS A 173 -5.23 -6.95 17.85
N ALA A 174 -5.69 -8.18 17.82
CA ALA A 174 -4.85 -9.35 18.08
C ALA A 174 -3.86 -9.57 16.92
N VAL A 175 -4.32 -9.45 15.67
CA VAL A 175 -3.47 -9.53 14.48
C VAL A 175 -2.45 -8.38 14.45
N LEU A 176 -2.85 -7.17 14.82
CA LEU A 176 -1.94 -6.02 14.94
C LEU A 176 -0.86 -6.25 16.00
N ASN A 177 -1.24 -6.82 17.15
CA ASN A 177 -0.26 -7.17 18.20
C ASN A 177 0.75 -8.21 17.71
N ASN A 178 0.33 -9.17 16.90
CA ASN A 178 1.23 -10.14 16.28
C ASN A 178 2.18 -9.47 15.28
N LEU A 179 1.69 -8.50 14.50
CA LEU A 179 2.54 -7.70 13.62
C LEU A 179 3.62 -6.93 14.41
N ILE A 180 3.23 -6.24 15.47
CA ILE A 180 4.17 -5.51 16.35
C ILE A 180 5.19 -6.49 16.98
N ALA A 181 4.74 -7.67 17.40
CA ALA A 181 5.63 -8.69 17.96
C ALA A 181 6.65 -9.20 16.94
N ASP A 182 6.23 -9.41 15.69
CA ASP A 182 7.16 -9.83 14.62
C ASP A 182 8.18 -8.72 14.29
N ILE A 183 7.76 -7.46 14.19
CA ILE A 183 8.67 -6.33 13.99
C ILE A 183 9.71 -6.27 15.11
N LYS A 184 9.29 -6.38 16.37
CA LYS A 184 10.21 -6.37 17.53
C LYS A 184 11.14 -7.57 17.53
N LYS A 185 10.65 -8.76 17.18
CA LYS A 185 11.45 -9.98 17.05
C LYS A 185 12.55 -9.83 16.00
N ASN A 186 12.27 -9.08 14.95
CA ASN A 186 13.25 -8.75 13.91
C ASN A 186 14.11 -7.50 14.25
N GLY A 187 14.22 -7.10 15.52
CA GLY A 187 15.04 -5.97 15.96
C GLY A 187 14.50 -4.61 15.51
N ASN A 188 13.20 -4.45 15.33
CA ASN A 188 12.52 -3.32 14.74
C ASN A 188 12.89 -3.07 13.27
N HIS A 189 13.27 -4.11 12.55
CA HIS A 189 13.47 -4.05 11.10
C HIS A 189 12.25 -4.55 10.36
N LEU A 190 12.04 -3.99 9.17
CA LEU A 190 11.07 -4.53 8.24
C LEU A 190 11.59 -5.85 7.62
N THR A 191 10.67 -6.65 7.12
CA THR A 191 10.96 -7.84 6.33
C THR A 191 10.19 -7.86 5.01
N THR A 192 9.44 -6.78 4.77
CA THR A 192 8.61 -6.59 3.58
C THR A 192 9.46 -6.21 2.38
N GLY A 193 8.92 -6.51 1.21
CA GLY A 193 9.43 -6.08 -0.09
C GLY A 193 8.63 -4.91 -0.66
N ASP A 194 8.70 -4.75 -1.97
CA ASP A 194 8.10 -3.65 -2.73
C ASP A 194 6.59 -3.55 -2.53
N VAL A 195 5.91 -4.69 -2.44
CA VAL A 195 4.46 -4.76 -2.31
C VAL A 195 4.02 -4.58 -0.86
N GLY A 196 4.64 -5.31 0.05
CA GLY A 196 4.27 -5.31 1.47
C GLY A 196 4.55 -4.00 2.20
N ASN A 197 5.59 -3.25 1.79
CA ASN A 197 6.01 -2.02 2.45
C ASN A 197 4.86 -1.03 2.63
N ARG A 198 4.10 -0.74 1.57
CA ARG A 198 3.02 0.23 1.64
C ARG A 198 1.96 -0.19 2.66
N TYR A 199 1.56 -1.44 2.65
CA TYR A 199 0.54 -1.96 3.57
C TYR A 199 1.04 -1.97 5.01
N LEU A 200 2.30 -2.33 5.22
CA LEU A 200 2.94 -2.25 6.54
C LEU A 200 2.93 -0.81 7.06
N PHE A 201 3.41 0.14 6.29
CA PHE A 201 3.54 1.55 6.71
C PHE A 201 2.18 2.19 6.99
N GLN A 202 1.21 1.98 6.11
CA GLN A 202 -0.14 2.51 6.31
C GLN A 202 -0.83 1.84 7.51
N THR A 203 -0.70 0.52 7.68
CA THR A 203 -1.26 -0.17 8.85
C THR A 203 -0.72 0.39 10.15
N LEU A 204 0.59 0.61 10.25
CA LEU A 204 1.21 1.18 11.45
C LEU A 204 0.75 2.63 11.68
N ALA A 205 0.77 3.47 10.65
CA ALA A 205 0.37 4.88 10.74
C ALA A 205 -1.11 5.06 11.10
N GLU A 206 -2.01 4.27 10.50
CA GLU A 206 -3.45 4.33 10.77
C GLU A 206 -3.80 3.85 12.18
N ASN A 207 -2.95 3.02 12.78
CA ASN A 207 -3.09 2.57 14.16
C ASN A 207 -2.27 3.39 15.17
N GLY A 208 -1.74 4.57 14.78
CA GLY A 208 -1.02 5.48 15.66
C GLY A 208 0.35 4.97 16.12
N LEU A 209 0.96 4.06 15.37
CA LEU A 209 2.25 3.45 15.66
C LEU A 209 3.42 4.20 14.98
N ASP A 210 3.30 5.52 14.89
CA ASP A 210 4.28 6.38 14.22
C ASP A 210 5.66 6.34 14.90
N GLU A 211 5.71 6.16 16.24
CA GLU A 211 6.98 5.96 16.97
C GLU A 211 7.68 4.65 16.56
N LEU A 212 6.92 3.59 16.31
CA LEU A 212 7.48 2.34 15.80
C LEU A 212 7.98 2.51 14.37
N MET A 213 7.22 3.23 13.51
CA MET A 213 7.65 3.60 12.16
C MET A 213 8.97 4.38 12.19
N TYR A 214 9.07 5.39 13.07
CA TYR A 214 10.32 6.16 13.23
C TYR A 214 11.49 5.25 13.63
N THR A 215 11.29 4.39 14.62
CA THR A 215 12.33 3.44 15.07
C THR A 215 12.77 2.50 13.97
N MET A 216 11.82 2.00 13.15
CA MET A 216 12.11 1.09 12.03
C MET A 216 12.94 1.73 10.92
N HIS A 217 12.89 3.06 10.78
CA HIS A 217 13.55 3.76 9.67
C HIS A 217 14.71 4.66 10.08
N ASN A 218 14.91 4.88 11.38
CA ASN A 218 15.99 5.70 11.92
C ASN A 218 17.21 4.86 12.31
N HIS A 219 17.78 4.12 11.34
CA HIS A 219 18.98 3.30 11.50
C HIS A 219 19.75 3.17 10.17
N GLU A 220 21.01 2.72 10.23
CA GLU A 220 21.92 2.63 9.09
C GLU A 220 22.30 1.20 8.69
N ASP A 221 21.64 0.21 9.24
CA ASP A 221 21.82 -1.19 8.88
C ASP A 221 20.71 -1.70 7.95
N VAL A 222 20.93 -2.85 7.33
CA VAL A 222 20.00 -3.44 6.36
C VAL A 222 18.96 -4.33 7.07
N PRO A 223 17.70 -4.27 6.68
CA PRO A 223 17.11 -3.43 5.63
C PRO A 223 16.76 -2.02 6.14
N GLY A 224 17.07 -0.99 5.37
CA GLY A 224 16.75 0.38 5.75
C GLY A 224 17.28 1.42 4.76
N TYR A 225 16.66 2.59 4.76
CA TYR A 225 17.04 3.70 3.87
C TYR A 225 18.43 4.27 4.19
N GLY A 226 18.78 4.35 5.48
CA GLY A 226 20.10 4.80 5.91
C GLY A 226 21.23 3.88 5.41
N PHE A 227 20.94 2.57 5.28
CA PHE A 227 21.88 1.63 4.69
C PHE A 227 22.13 1.91 3.20
N GLN A 228 21.11 2.20 2.44
CA GLN A 228 21.25 2.56 1.01
C GLN A 228 22.14 3.79 0.85
N GLN A 229 21.93 4.85 1.65
CA GLN A 229 22.75 6.06 1.66
C GLN A 229 24.21 5.78 2.03
N LYS A 230 24.45 4.93 3.04
CA LYS A 230 25.80 4.54 3.48
C LYS A 230 26.62 3.89 2.37
N PHE A 231 25.96 3.19 1.44
CA PHE A 231 26.61 2.60 0.27
C PHE A 231 26.59 3.52 -0.97
N GLY A 232 26.30 4.79 -0.79
CA GLY A 232 26.43 5.82 -1.82
C GLY A 232 25.22 5.96 -2.75
N ALA A 233 24.08 5.37 -2.40
CA ALA A 233 22.86 5.60 -3.17
C ALA A 233 22.39 7.05 -3.03
N THR A 234 22.13 7.68 -4.17
CA THR A 234 21.60 9.06 -4.28
C THR A 234 20.13 9.09 -4.67
N THR A 235 19.58 7.92 -4.98
CA THR A 235 18.16 7.66 -5.24
C THR A 235 17.77 6.38 -4.54
N LEU A 236 16.47 6.03 -4.57
CA LEU A 236 15.99 4.77 -4.03
C LEU A 236 16.51 3.59 -4.86
N THR A 237 16.87 2.51 -4.20
CA THR A 237 17.31 1.26 -4.83
C THR A 237 16.15 0.28 -4.94
N GLU A 238 16.23 -0.64 -5.90
CA GLU A 238 15.18 -1.63 -6.18
C GLU A 238 15.06 -2.67 -5.06
N GLN A 239 16.13 -2.89 -4.29
CA GLN A 239 16.14 -3.81 -3.15
C GLN A 239 16.88 -3.20 -1.96
N TRP A 240 16.65 -3.75 -0.78
CA TRP A 240 17.19 -3.21 0.46
C TRP A 240 18.72 -3.23 0.55
N ASP A 241 19.38 -4.22 -0.02
CA ASP A 241 20.84 -4.28 -0.09
C ASP A 241 21.33 -3.88 -1.49
N PRO A 242 21.78 -2.64 -1.71
CA PRO A 242 22.21 -2.16 -3.01
C PRO A 242 23.43 -2.90 -3.57
N ARG A 243 24.17 -3.64 -2.73
CA ARG A 243 25.33 -4.42 -3.17
C ARG A 243 24.95 -5.66 -3.98
N GLN A 244 23.69 -6.08 -3.95
CA GLN A 244 23.22 -7.29 -4.64
C GLN A 244 22.94 -7.10 -6.12
N GLY A 245 23.22 -5.91 -6.71
CA GLY A 245 23.31 -5.73 -8.16
C GLY A 245 21.95 -5.55 -8.87
N SER A 246 21.03 -4.78 -8.26
CA SER A 246 19.80 -4.31 -8.92
C SER A 246 19.88 -2.83 -9.26
N SER A 247 18.80 -2.25 -9.77
CA SER A 247 18.72 -0.83 -10.11
C SER A 247 18.96 0.07 -8.88
N TRP A 248 19.70 1.16 -9.10
CA TRP A 248 19.92 2.23 -8.12
C TRP A 248 19.10 3.49 -8.44
N ASN A 249 18.14 3.37 -9.33
CA ASN A 249 17.19 4.41 -9.65
C ASN A 249 15.81 3.77 -9.81
N HIS A 250 15.17 3.44 -8.67
CA HIS A 250 13.94 2.68 -8.63
C HIS A 250 13.01 3.21 -7.55
N PHE A 251 11.80 3.60 -7.90
CA PHE A 251 10.86 4.22 -6.96
C PHE A 251 10.10 3.23 -6.06
N MET A 252 10.26 1.94 -6.25
CA MET A 252 9.49 0.91 -5.57
C MET A 252 9.57 0.96 -4.04
N MET A 253 10.67 1.45 -3.48
CA MET A 253 10.82 1.66 -2.03
C MET A 253 10.35 3.05 -1.56
N GLY A 254 9.69 3.84 -2.41
CA GLY A 254 9.26 5.22 -2.13
C GLY A 254 8.03 5.36 -1.23
N GLN A 255 7.44 4.29 -0.74
CA GLN A 255 6.20 4.33 0.05
C GLN A 255 6.33 5.08 1.37
N ILE A 256 7.53 5.27 1.87
CA ILE A 256 7.81 6.06 3.08
C ILE A 256 7.39 7.54 2.92
N ASP A 257 7.40 8.05 1.70
CA ASP A 257 7.02 9.42 1.39
C ASP A 257 5.56 9.70 1.77
N GLU A 258 4.67 8.71 1.56
CA GLU A 258 3.28 8.79 1.98
C GLU A 258 3.16 9.01 3.51
N TRP A 259 4.01 8.37 4.32
CA TRP A 259 4.06 8.56 5.76
C TRP A 259 4.60 9.95 6.14
N PHE A 260 5.61 10.46 5.44
CA PHE A 260 6.12 11.82 5.67
C PHE A 260 5.02 12.86 5.50
N PHE A 261 4.21 12.76 4.44
CA PHE A 261 3.13 13.70 4.20
C PHE A 261 1.92 13.46 5.10
N LYS A 262 1.44 12.23 5.21
CA LYS A 262 0.20 11.92 5.94
C LYS A 262 0.33 11.92 7.46
N SER A 263 1.49 11.52 7.97
CA SER A 263 1.73 11.45 9.42
C SER A 263 2.59 12.60 9.92
N LEU A 264 3.84 12.74 9.43
CA LEU A 264 4.74 13.75 9.98
C LEU A 264 4.26 15.18 9.68
N ALA A 265 3.90 15.49 8.44
CA ALA A 265 3.30 16.75 8.08
C ALA A 265 1.80 16.81 8.44
N GLY A 266 1.15 15.65 8.55
CA GLY A 266 -0.25 15.49 8.91
C GLY A 266 -1.23 15.88 7.82
N ILE A 267 -0.81 15.92 6.54
CA ILE A 267 -1.65 16.34 5.41
C ILE A 267 -2.47 15.15 4.93
N ARG A 268 -3.78 15.18 5.17
CA ARG A 268 -4.71 14.11 4.73
C ARG A 268 -5.85 14.70 3.92
N SER A 269 -6.11 14.11 2.76
CA SER A 269 -7.29 14.47 1.98
C SER A 269 -8.57 14.06 2.70
N ALA A 270 -9.51 14.98 2.84
CA ALA A 270 -10.86 14.71 3.35
C ALA A 270 -11.88 14.60 2.22
N LYS A 271 -11.54 15.13 1.03
CA LYS A 271 -12.38 15.05 -0.17
C LYS A 271 -11.52 14.92 -1.42
N PRO A 272 -12.01 14.25 -2.45
CA PRO A 272 -11.31 14.16 -3.73
C PRO A 272 -10.88 15.53 -4.25
N GLY A 273 -9.73 15.57 -4.93
CA GLY A 273 -9.10 16.79 -5.38
C GLY A 273 -8.50 17.64 -4.28
N MET A 274 -8.42 17.10 -3.04
CA MET A 274 -7.91 17.81 -1.86
C MET A 274 -8.59 19.19 -1.65
N SER A 275 -9.86 19.30 -2.05
CA SER A 275 -10.68 20.49 -1.82
C SER A 275 -10.99 20.72 -0.34
N GLU A 276 -10.84 19.68 0.47
CA GLU A 276 -10.86 19.74 1.93
C GLU A 276 -9.72 18.86 2.47
N VAL A 277 -8.91 19.42 3.37
CA VAL A 277 -7.74 18.76 3.96
C VAL A 277 -7.87 18.77 5.48
N ILE A 278 -7.56 17.64 6.10
CA ILE A 278 -7.35 17.53 7.54
C ILE A 278 -5.86 17.63 7.80
N LEU A 279 -5.47 18.55 8.71
CA LEU A 279 -4.12 18.62 9.24
C LEU A 279 -4.09 18.01 10.64
N SER A 280 -3.29 16.97 10.80
CA SER A 280 -3.11 16.23 12.06
C SER A 280 -1.66 15.72 12.13
N PRO A 281 -0.67 16.64 12.32
CA PRO A 281 0.73 16.28 12.41
C PRO A 281 1.02 15.33 13.58
N ARG A 282 1.99 14.43 13.39
CA ARG A 282 2.46 13.50 14.41
C ARG A 282 3.90 13.82 14.79
N THR A 283 4.18 13.89 16.08
CA THR A 283 5.55 13.97 16.60
C THR A 283 6.11 12.57 16.80
N VAL A 284 7.36 12.38 16.46
CA VAL A 284 8.07 11.10 16.63
C VAL A 284 9.51 11.32 17.06
N GLY A 285 10.02 10.45 17.93
CA GLY A 285 11.41 10.42 18.34
C GLY A 285 11.94 11.79 18.78
N ASP A 286 13.09 12.16 18.26
CA ASP A 286 13.77 13.43 18.53
C ASP A 286 13.47 14.54 17.51
N LEU A 287 12.50 14.33 16.63
CA LEU A 287 12.14 15.30 15.58
C LEU A 287 11.63 16.60 16.19
N GLN A 288 12.27 17.73 15.84
CA GLN A 288 11.98 19.05 16.43
C GLN A 288 11.08 19.91 15.54
N TYR A 289 11.09 19.68 14.24
CA TYR A 289 10.25 20.41 13.29
C TYR A 289 10.02 19.60 12.01
N VAL A 290 8.94 19.93 11.33
CA VAL A 290 8.65 19.48 9.97
C VAL A 290 8.20 20.66 9.15
N LYS A 291 8.63 20.69 7.91
CA LYS A 291 8.12 21.61 6.89
C LYS A 291 7.83 20.81 5.63
N ALA A 292 6.61 20.92 5.13
CA ALA A 292 6.16 20.22 3.94
C ALA A 292 5.36 21.16 3.04
N SER A 293 5.39 20.90 1.74
CA SER A 293 4.51 21.59 0.79
C SER A 293 4.08 20.62 -0.30
N THR A 294 2.86 20.80 -0.79
CA THR A 294 2.33 20.04 -1.93
C THR A 294 1.55 20.97 -2.86
N GLU A 295 1.64 20.70 -4.15
CA GLU A 295 0.85 21.43 -5.15
C GLU A 295 -0.53 20.78 -5.27
N LEU A 296 -1.57 21.57 -5.05
CA LEU A 296 -2.96 21.20 -5.25
C LEU A 296 -3.47 21.83 -6.54
N LEU A 297 -4.64 21.42 -7.01
CA LEU A 297 -5.30 22.06 -8.16
C LEU A 297 -5.49 23.58 -7.99
N TYR A 298 -5.63 24.02 -6.76
CA TYR A 298 -5.94 25.40 -6.38
C TYR A 298 -4.69 26.23 -6.06
N GLY A 299 -3.50 25.64 -6.05
CA GLY A 299 -2.24 26.25 -5.66
C GLY A 299 -1.54 25.47 -4.54
N ARG A 300 -0.50 26.06 -3.98
CA ARG A 300 0.36 25.40 -2.99
C ARG A 300 -0.25 25.38 -1.58
N LEU A 301 -0.27 24.21 -0.98
CA LEU A 301 -0.48 24.02 0.46
C LEU A 301 0.89 23.86 1.13
N THR A 302 1.15 24.66 2.17
CA THR A 302 2.34 24.49 3.03
C THR A 302 1.93 24.21 4.45
N VAL A 303 2.68 23.36 5.13
CA VAL A 303 2.52 23.05 6.55
C VAL A 303 3.89 23.08 7.21
N GLU A 304 3.98 23.77 8.32
CA GLU A 304 5.18 23.79 9.17
C GLU A 304 4.74 23.59 10.61
N TRP A 305 5.43 22.71 11.32
CA TRP A 305 5.29 22.66 12.78
C TRP A 305 6.65 22.64 13.47
N LYS A 306 6.68 23.16 14.69
CA LYS A 306 7.84 23.14 15.58
C LYS A 306 7.43 22.67 16.96
N LYS A 307 8.31 21.91 17.61
CA LYS A 307 8.13 21.47 18.98
C LYS A 307 8.48 22.62 19.94
N VAL A 308 7.56 22.92 20.86
CA VAL A 308 7.72 23.95 21.90
C VAL A 308 7.30 23.32 23.23
N GLY A 309 8.28 22.88 24.01
CA GLY A 309 8.05 22.04 25.19
C GLY A 309 7.42 20.71 24.77
N ASP A 310 6.30 20.34 25.40
CA ASP A 310 5.57 19.10 25.12
C ASP A 310 4.50 19.24 24.02
N LYS A 311 4.41 20.42 23.40
CA LYS A 311 3.41 20.70 22.35
C LYS A 311 4.07 21.06 21.04
N ILE A 312 3.27 21.04 19.97
CA ILE A 312 3.68 21.57 18.67
C ILE A 312 2.90 22.85 18.34
N GLU A 313 3.60 23.80 17.74
CA GLU A 313 3.00 24.95 17.08
C GLU A 313 2.91 24.67 15.59
N VAL A 314 1.69 24.68 15.05
CA VAL A 314 1.42 24.41 13.64
C VAL A 314 1.09 25.70 12.91
N LYS A 315 1.78 25.95 11.80
CA LYS A 315 1.48 27.00 10.83
C LYS A 315 1.19 26.38 9.47
N TYR A 316 0.25 26.94 8.75
CA TYR A 316 -0.05 26.49 7.39
C TYR A 316 -0.51 27.66 6.52
N GLU A 317 -0.28 27.50 5.23
CA GLU A 317 -0.83 28.37 4.18
C GLU A 317 -1.56 27.46 3.18
N ALA A 318 -2.81 27.79 2.89
CA ALA A 318 -3.65 27.02 1.98
C ALA A 318 -4.16 27.94 0.85
N PRO A 319 -4.25 27.42 -0.38
CA PRO A 319 -4.78 28.19 -1.49
C PRO A 319 -6.29 28.41 -1.35
N ILE A 320 -6.79 29.47 -1.98
CA ILE A 320 -8.23 29.71 -2.09
C ILE A 320 -8.87 28.52 -2.81
N GLY A 321 -9.90 27.92 -2.20
CA GLY A 321 -10.57 26.72 -2.72
C GLY A 321 -10.21 25.42 -1.96
N CYS A 322 -9.16 25.43 -1.14
CA CYS A 322 -8.85 24.34 -0.22
C CYS A 322 -9.31 24.68 1.20
N LYS A 323 -10.24 23.93 1.75
CA LYS A 323 -10.65 24.05 3.16
C LYS A 323 -9.71 23.25 4.03
N VAL A 324 -9.24 23.85 5.12
CA VAL A 324 -8.36 23.18 6.08
C VAL A 324 -9.03 23.03 7.43
N LYS A 325 -9.03 21.80 7.94
CA LYS A 325 -9.44 21.48 9.30
C LYS A 325 -8.21 21.03 10.10
N LEU A 326 -7.72 21.88 10.98
CA LEU A 326 -6.64 21.53 11.91
C LEU A 326 -7.23 20.77 13.10
N LEU A 327 -6.80 19.52 13.29
CA LEU A 327 -7.07 18.75 14.50
C LEU A 327 -5.97 19.08 15.50
N LYS A 328 -6.36 19.57 16.68
CA LYS A 328 -5.46 19.77 17.83
C LYS A 328 -5.45 18.47 18.62
N GLU A 329 -4.25 17.90 18.82
CA GLU A 329 -4.07 16.85 19.82
C GLU A 329 -4.22 17.41 21.24
#